data_67ceae1bca313f94402b45eb5ec977cd
#
_entry.id   67ceae1bca313f94402b45eb5ec977cd
#
_cell.length_a   1.000
_cell.length_b   1.000
_cell.length_c   1.000
_cell.angle_alpha   90.00
_cell.angle_beta   90.00
_cell.angle_gamma   90.00
#
_symmetry.space_group_name_H-M   'P 1'
#
loop_
_entity.id
_entity.type
_entity.pdbx_description
1 polymer ?
#
loop_
_entity_poly.entity_id
_entity_poly.type
_entity_poly.pdbx_seq_one_letter_code
_entity_poly.pdbx_strand_id
1 'polypeptide(L)'
;PAAAAPAITAAEPTPVAARSECPHPEFDTFLKHFGNEIALQEKATADPLLDSYIDAEAEPEPRKVESRLALADVEWPVMPDPAALAGQGREMQVSLLADGQRQVQIRMPDSSDQQTYTFAQTPCWTLVKREDESI
;
A
#
# COMPACT_ATOMS: atom_id res chain seq x y z
N PRO A 1 -19.32 -30.48 -16.28
CA PRO A 1 -19.07 -30.08 -16.01
C PRO A 1 -18.58 -29.57 -15.33
N ALA A 2 -18.65 -29.56 -15.45
CA ALA A 2 -18.36 -29.07 -15.02
C ALA A 2 -18.08 -28.45 -14.44
N ALA A 3 -18.10 -28.44 -14.39
CA ALA A 3 -17.95 -27.87 -13.95
C ALA A 3 -17.70 -27.24 -13.37
N ALA A 4 -17.74 -27.16 -13.28
CA ALA A 4 -17.63 -26.52 -12.80
C ALA A 4 -17.17 -25.98 -12.17
N ALA A 5 -17.06 -25.94 -12.10
CA ALA A 5 -16.80 -25.45 -11.57
C ALA A 5 -16.54 -24.79 -10.98
N PRO A 6 -16.43 -24.67 -10.80
CA PRO A 6 -16.37 -24.06 -10.13
C PRO A 6 -16.20 -23.17 -9.54
N ALA A 7 -16.34 -22.95 -9.59
CA ALA A 7 -16.30 -22.20 -9.17
C ALA A 7 -15.98 -21.82 -8.25
N ILE A 8 -15.89 -21.83 -8.06
CA ILE A 8 -15.62 -21.51 -7.31
C ILE A 8 -15.06 -20.77 -6.81
N THR A 9 -15.07 -20.31 -6.66
CA THR A 9 -14.69 -19.80 -6.10
C THR A 9 -14.40 -18.59 -5.77
N ALA A 10 -15.10 -18.06 -5.43
CA ALA A 10 -15.15 -16.70 -5.11
C ALA A 10 -14.20 -16.22 -4.10
N ALA A 11 -14.08 -16.88 -3.04
CA ALA A 11 -13.04 -16.55 -2.09
C ALA A 11 -11.67 -16.81 -2.64
N GLU A 12 -11.64 -17.23 -3.85
CA GLU A 12 -10.41 -17.61 -4.49
C GLU A 12 -9.55 -16.45 -4.83
N PRO A 13 -8.27 -16.68 -4.99
CA PRO A 13 -7.37 -15.66 -5.47
C PRO A 13 -7.82 -15.16 -6.84
N THR A 14 -7.42 -13.96 -7.18
CA THR A 14 -7.69 -13.37 -8.47
C THR A 14 -7.18 -14.30 -9.58
N PRO A 15 -7.98 -14.51 -10.63
CA PRO A 15 -7.54 -15.35 -11.75
C PRO A 15 -6.24 -14.88 -12.36
N VAL A 16 -5.43 -15.83 -12.80
CA VAL A 16 -4.15 -15.51 -13.42
C VAL A 16 -4.33 -14.62 -14.65
N ALA A 17 -5.38 -14.90 -15.45
CA ALA A 17 -5.64 -14.10 -16.64
C ALA A 17 -5.87 -12.63 -16.29
N ALA A 18 -6.62 -12.35 -15.22
CA ALA A 18 -6.86 -10.97 -14.81
C ALA A 18 -5.57 -10.33 -14.31
N ARG A 19 -4.75 -11.08 -13.58
CA ARG A 19 -3.48 -10.53 -13.09
C ARG A 19 -2.50 -10.24 -14.22
N SER A 20 -2.53 -11.05 -15.29
CA SER A 20 -1.61 -10.86 -16.40
C SER A 20 -1.94 -9.62 -17.23
N GLU A 21 -3.13 -9.04 -17.03
CA GLU A 21 -3.46 -7.78 -17.69
C GLU A 21 -2.91 -6.57 -16.93
N CYS A 22 -2.31 -6.79 -15.77
CA CYS A 22 -1.72 -5.71 -15.01
C CYS A 22 -0.38 -5.31 -15.63
N PRO A 23 -0.07 -4.00 -15.70
CA PRO A 23 1.21 -3.57 -16.28
C PRO A 23 2.41 -4.10 -15.51
N HIS A 24 2.26 -4.30 -14.21
CA HIS A 24 3.38 -4.75 -13.36
C HIS A 24 2.86 -5.81 -12.40
N PRO A 25 2.75 -7.09 -12.83
CA PRO A 25 2.21 -8.13 -11.96
C PRO A 25 3.16 -8.55 -10.83
N GLU A 26 4.47 -8.31 -10.99
CA GLU A 26 5.45 -8.61 -9.95
C GLU A 26 5.57 -7.43 -9.01
N PHE A 27 5.51 -7.70 -7.71
CA PHE A 27 5.46 -6.61 -6.75
C PHE A 27 6.70 -5.72 -6.78
N ASP A 28 7.88 -6.30 -6.89
CA ASP A 28 9.11 -5.50 -6.88
C ASP A 28 9.14 -4.51 -8.04
N THR A 29 8.74 -4.96 -9.22
CA THR A 29 8.66 -4.10 -10.40
C THR A 29 7.56 -3.06 -10.23
N PHE A 30 6.41 -3.50 -9.72
CA PHE A 30 5.29 -2.60 -9.47
C PHE A 30 5.71 -1.48 -8.51
N LEU A 31 6.36 -1.83 -7.41
CA LEU A 31 6.73 -0.86 -6.39
C LEU A 31 7.66 0.21 -6.94
N LYS A 32 8.62 -0.20 -7.77
CA LYS A 32 9.55 0.73 -8.38
C LYS A 32 8.81 1.76 -9.23
N HIS A 33 7.87 1.30 -10.07
CA HIS A 33 7.10 2.23 -10.91
C HIS A 33 6.10 3.03 -10.10
N PHE A 34 5.46 2.41 -9.13
CA PHE A 34 4.51 3.11 -8.27
C PHE A 34 5.17 4.29 -7.58
N GLY A 35 6.40 4.10 -7.12
CA GLY A 35 7.10 5.14 -6.37
C GLY A 35 7.49 6.36 -7.20
N ASN A 36 7.61 6.21 -8.52
CA ASN A 36 8.07 7.34 -9.34
C ASN A 36 7.09 7.79 -10.42
N GLU A 37 5.89 7.20 -10.49
CA GLU A 37 4.89 7.56 -11.50
C GLU A 37 3.58 7.95 -10.81
N ILE A 38 3.32 9.25 -10.78
CA ILE A 38 2.09 9.74 -10.12
C ILE A 38 0.83 9.16 -10.77
N ALA A 39 0.83 9.02 -12.10
CA ALA A 39 -0.32 8.45 -12.79
C ALA A 39 -0.61 7.03 -12.32
N LEU A 40 0.44 6.24 -12.06
CA LEU A 40 0.25 4.90 -11.54
C LEU A 40 -0.24 4.93 -10.11
N GLN A 41 0.28 5.86 -9.29
CA GLN A 41 -0.21 6.00 -7.92
C GLN A 41 -1.71 6.29 -7.90
N GLU A 42 -2.17 7.17 -8.78
CA GLU A 42 -3.59 7.50 -8.85
C GLU A 42 -4.44 6.31 -9.25
N LYS A 43 -3.95 5.49 -10.17
CA LYS A 43 -4.69 4.32 -10.63
C LYS A 43 -4.64 3.17 -9.64
N ALA A 44 -3.55 3.04 -8.90
CA ALA A 44 -3.30 1.88 -8.06
C ALA A 44 -3.48 2.15 -6.57
N THR A 45 -4.24 3.18 -6.23
CA THR A 45 -4.60 3.49 -4.84
C THR A 45 -6.10 3.24 -4.67
N ALA A 46 -6.46 2.55 -3.59
CA ALA A 46 -7.85 2.21 -3.32
C ALA A 46 -8.68 3.46 -3.01
N ASP A 47 -9.97 3.40 -3.34
CA ASP A 47 -10.92 4.46 -3.05
C ASP A 47 -12.09 3.86 -2.28
N PRO A 48 -12.20 4.05 -0.98
CA PRO A 48 -11.35 4.89 -0.14
C PRO A 48 -10.06 4.21 0.26
N LEU A 49 -9.06 5.01 0.54
CA LEU A 49 -7.81 4.53 1.11
C LEU A 49 -7.96 4.53 2.63
N LEU A 50 -7.63 3.41 3.27
CA LEU A 50 -7.60 3.39 4.72
C LEU A 50 -6.35 4.15 5.15
N ASP A 51 -6.54 5.15 6.01
CA ASP A 51 -5.47 6.05 6.40
C ASP A 51 -5.44 6.18 7.91
N SER A 52 -4.26 6.29 8.48
CA SER A 52 -4.14 6.51 9.92
C SER A 52 -2.91 7.35 10.23
N TYR A 53 -2.99 8.04 11.34
CA TYR A 53 -1.87 8.83 11.85
C TYR A 53 -1.97 8.87 13.37
N ILE A 54 -0.90 9.37 14.02
CA ILE A 54 -0.87 9.51 15.46
C ILE A 54 -1.17 10.96 15.81
N ASP A 55 -2.23 11.17 16.60
CA ASP A 55 -2.53 12.49 17.13
C ASP A 55 -1.70 12.65 18.40
N ALA A 56 -0.58 13.34 18.27
CA ALA A 56 0.37 13.48 19.36
C ALA A 56 -0.15 14.38 20.49
N GLU A 57 -1.19 15.16 20.21
CA GLU A 57 -1.74 16.09 21.19
C GLU A 57 -3.01 15.57 21.84
N ALA A 58 -3.41 14.33 21.53
CA ALA A 58 -4.58 13.75 22.15
C ALA A 58 -4.36 13.57 23.66
N GLU A 59 -5.45 13.73 24.41
CA GLU A 59 -5.39 13.56 25.87
C GLU A 59 -6.09 12.27 26.25
N PRO A 60 -5.58 11.53 27.22
CA PRO A 60 -4.42 11.81 28.08
C PRO A 60 -3.07 11.41 27.46
N GLU A 61 -3.08 10.81 26.29
CA GLU A 61 -1.85 10.37 25.63
C GLU A 61 -2.05 10.38 24.13
N PRO A 62 -0.97 10.36 23.33
CA PRO A 62 -1.09 10.28 21.88
C PRO A 62 -1.95 9.09 21.46
N ARG A 63 -2.73 9.28 20.41
CA ARG A 63 -3.71 8.28 20.00
C ARG A 63 -3.72 8.11 18.49
N LYS A 64 -3.88 6.87 18.04
CA LYS A 64 -4.02 6.56 16.62
C LYS A 64 -5.40 7.00 16.14
N VAL A 65 -5.43 7.73 15.04
CA VAL A 65 -6.66 8.17 14.39
C VAL A 65 -6.76 7.48 13.04
N GLU A 66 -7.88 6.79 12.80
CA GLU A 66 -8.11 6.09 11.53
C GLU A 66 -9.25 6.73 10.77
N SER A 67 -9.13 6.76 9.45
CA SER A 67 -10.16 7.31 8.59
C SER A 67 -10.15 6.61 7.24
N ARG A 68 -11.22 6.84 6.48
CA ARG A 68 -11.33 6.39 5.09
C ARG A 68 -11.20 7.61 4.22
N LEU A 69 -10.12 7.69 3.48
CA LEU A 69 -9.77 8.87 2.70
C LEU A 69 -10.22 8.66 1.26
N ALA A 70 -11.16 9.49 0.80
CA ALA A 70 -11.61 9.41 -0.59
C ALA A 70 -10.44 9.73 -1.51
N LEU A 71 -10.40 9.07 -2.66
CA LEU A 71 -9.30 9.26 -3.61
C LEU A 71 -9.13 10.72 -3.99
N ALA A 72 -10.22 11.45 -4.11
CA ALA A 72 -10.17 12.88 -4.44
C ALA A 72 -9.48 13.72 -3.37
N ASP A 73 -9.37 13.20 -2.16
CA ASP A 73 -8.75 13.91 -1.05
C ASP A 73 -7.32 13.45 -0.77
N VAL A 74 -6.82 12.49 -1.54
CA VAL A 74 -5.44 12.01 -1.38
C VAL A 74 -4.49 13.02 -2.01
N GLU A 75 -3.41 13.32 -1.29
CA GLU A 75 -2.37 14.18 -1.81
C GLU A 75 -1.28 13.34 -2.48
N TRP A 76 -0.76 13.85 -3.57
CA TRP A 76 0.23 13.10 -4.35
C TRP A 76 1.61 13.77 -4.27
N PRO A 77 2.68 12.99 -4.12
CA PRO A 77 2.68 11.52 -4.11
C PRO A 77 2.13 10.95 -2.80
N VAL A 78 1.45 9.81 -2.92
CA VAL A 78 0.90 9.13 -1.75
C VAL A 78 1.99 8.37 -1.00
N MET A 79 3.07 8.04 -1.70
CA MET A 79 4.24 7.35 -1.15
C MET A 79 5.49 7.94 -1.78
N PRO A 80 6.56 8.13 -1.02
CA PRO A 80 7.80 8.66 -1.61
C PRO A 80 8.44 7.66 -2.58
N ASP A 81 9.26 8.16 -3.49
CA ASP A 81 9.97 7.33 -4.44
C ASP A 81 11.04 6.52 -3.70
N PRO A 82 10.98 5.18 -3.75
CA PRO A 82 11.99 4.36 -3.08
C PRO A 82 13.42 4.70 -3.50
N ALA A 83 13.63 5.11 -4.74
CA ALA A 83 14.97 5.44 -5.23
C ALA A 83 15.56 6.67 -4.55
N ALA A 84 14.72 7.51 -3.94
CA ALA A 84 15.19 8.74 -3.30
C ALA A 84 15.48 8.56 -1.80
N LEU A 85 15.08 7.43 -1.22
CA LEU A 85 15.11 7.26 0.23
C LEU A 85 16.52 7.27 0.81
N ALA A 86 17.45 6.58 0.15
CA ALA A 86 18.82 6.48 0.65
C ALA A 86 19.45 7.86 0.78
N GLY A 87 19.22 8.75 -0.20
CA GLY A 87 19.73 10.10 -0.16
C GLY A 87 19.12 10.95 0.94
N GLN A 88 17.97 10.51 1.47
CA GLN A 88 17.29 11.20 2.57
C GLN A 88 17.62 10.58 3.93
N GLY A 89 18.49 9.56 3.95
CA GLY A 89 18.80 8.86 5.19
C GLY A 89 17.70 7.93 5.67
N ARG A 90 16.77 7.57 4.79
CA ARG A 90 15.62 6.72 5.13
C ARG A 90 15.81 5.31 4.61
N GLU A 91 15.18 4.36 5.29
CA GLU A 91 15.27 2.93 4.95
C GLU A 91 13.90 2.41 4.56
N MET A 92 13.89 1.40 3.69
CA MET A 92 12.67 0.74 3.26
C MET A 92 12.79 -0.76 3.46
N GLN A 93 11.73 -1.36 3.99
CA GLN A 93 11.67 -2.80 4.18
C GLN A 93 10.35 -3.32 3.63
N VAL A 94 10.40 -4.40 2.85
CA VAL A 94 9.23 -5.02 2.27
C VAL A 94 9.00 -6.36 2.95
N SER A 95 7.76 -6.63 3.36
CA SER A 95 7.39 -7.86 4.04
C SER A 95 6.21 -8.52 3.35
N LEU A 96 6.19 -9.85 3.36
CA LEU A 96 5.07 -10.64 2.87
C LEU A 96 4.13 -10.92 4.05
N LEU A 97 2.86 -10.57 3.90
CA LEU A 97 1.87 -10.83 4.93
C LEU A 97 1.19 -12.17 4.68
N ALA A 98 0.50 -12.67 5.71
CA ALA A 98 -0.03 -14.04 5.71
C ALA A 98 -1.03 -14.29 4.59
N ASP A 99 -1.74 -13.28 4.14
CA ASP A 99 -2.78 -13.41 3.11
C ASP A 99 -2.29 -13.04 1.71
N GLY A 100 -0.97 -12.99 1.51
CA GLY A 100 -0.40 -12.65 0.22
C GLY A 100 -0.22 -11.17 -0.01
N GLN A 101 -0.67 -10.34 0.89
CA GLN A 101 -0.45 -8.89 0.78
C GLN A 101 1.02 -8.57 1.02
N ARG A 102 1.40 -7.37 0.62
CA ARG A 102 2.76 -6.88 0.85
C ARG A 102 2.69 -5.65 1.72
N GLN A 103 3.65 -5.54 2.63
CA GLN A 103 3.77 -4.37 3.51
C GLN A 103 5.09 -3.70 3.23
N VAL A 104 5.05 -2.39 2.98
CA VAL A 104 6.25 -1.59 2.76
C VAL A 104 6.37 -0.63 3.94
N GLN A 105 7.49 -0.69 4.63
CA GLN A 105 7.75 0.17 5.77
C GLN A 105 8.91 1.09 5.44
N ILE A 106 8.71 2.39 5.60
CA ILE A 106 9.72 3.41 5.34
C ILE A 106 9.95 4.15 6.65
N ARG A 107 11.20 4.25 7.06
CA ARG A 107 11.50 4.88 8.34
C ARG A 107 12.82 5.63 8.32
N MET A 108 12.91 6.63 9.17
CA MET A 108 14.15 7.32 9.47
C MET A 108 14.76 6.66 10.70
N PRO A 109 15.95 6.02 10.60
CA PRO A 109 16.55 5.36 11.74
C PRO A 109 16.73 6.31 12.92
N ASP A 110 16.59 5.78 14.13
CA ASP A 110 16.78 6.52 15.37
C ASP A 110 15.78 7.67 15.56
N SER A 111 14.59 7.52 14.96
CA SER A 111 13.53 8.51 15.13
C SER A 111 12.18 7.80 15.10
N SER A 112 11.11 8.54 15.41
CA SER A 112 9.76 8.02 15.32
C SER A 112 9.17 8.12 13.92
N ASP A 113 9.92 8.70 12.97
CA ASP A 113 9.43 8.91 11.61
C ASP A 113 9.34 7.58 10.88
N GLN A 114 8.12 7.06 10.72
CA GLN A 114 7.88 5.76 10.13
C GLN A 114 6.51 5.73 9.50
N GLN A 115 6.46 5.24 8.26
CA GLN A 115 5.21 5.05 7.54
C GLN A 115 5.12 3.61 7.05
N THR A 116 3.91 3.05 7.09
CA THR A 116 3.65 1.69 6.65
C THR A 116 2.58 1.71 5.56
N TYR A 117 2.88 1.04 4.45
CA TYR A 117 1.99 0.97 3.30
C TYR A 117 1.63 -0.48 3.03
N THR A 118 0.34 -0.78 2.92
CA THR A 118 -0.12 -2.15 2.69
C THR A 118 -0.73 -2.24 1.29
N PHE A 119 -0.27 -3.23 0.53
CA PHE A 119 -0.70 -3.45 -0.85
C PHE A 119 -1.37 -4.81 -0.97
N ALA A 120 -2.47 -4.86 -1.72
CA ALA A 120 -3.17 -6.09 -2.04
C ALA A 120 -3.23 -6.25 -3.55
N GLN A 121 -3.26 -7.50 -4.02
CA GLN A 121 -3.35 -7.80 -5.45
C GLN A 121 -4.78 -8.19 -5.79
N THR A 122 -5.59 -7.23 -6.30
CA THR A 122 -7.03 -7.44 -6.52
C THR A 122 -7.57 -6.62 -7.70
N PRO A 123 -7.38 -7.02 -8.95
CA PRO A 123 -6.50 -8.05 -9.48
C PRO A 123 -5.06 -7.57 -9.61
N CYS A 124 -4.85 -6.27 -9.72
CA CYS A 124 -3.53 -5.67 -9.81
C CYS A 124 -3.13 -5.16 -8.44
N TRP A 125 -1.84 -4.98 -8.23
CA TRP A 125 -1.36 -4.43 -6.98
C TRP A 125 -1.99 -3.07 -6.72
N THR A 126 -2.52 -2.89 -5.52
CA THR A 126 -3.26 -1.69 -5.13
C THR A 126 -2.87 -1.32 -3.71
N LEU A 127 -2.57 -0.05 -3.49
CA LEU A 127 -2.34 0.46 -2.13
C LEU A 127 -3.69 0.56 -1.44
N VAL A 128 -3.87 -0.22 -0.37
CA VAL A 128 -5.16 -0.29 0.33
C VAL A 128 -5.12 0.37 1.69
N LYS A 129 -3.93 0.56 2.26
CA LYS A 129 -3.81 1.13 3.60
C LYS A 129 -2.50 1.88 3.74
N ARG A 130 -2.56 3.05 4.37
CA ARG A 130 -1.38 3.85 4.68
C ARG A 130 -1.44 4.25 6.15
N GLU A 131 -0.36 4.01 6.87
CA GLU A 131 -0.26 4.33 8.29
C GLU A 131 0.95 5.20 8.52
N ASP A 132 0.73 6.41 9.05
CA ASP A 132 1.81 7.28 9.47
C ASP A 132 1.95 7.09 10.97
N GLU A 133 3.06 6.48 11.38
CA GLU A 133 3.30 6.12 12.77
C GLU A 133 4.24 7.10 13.46
N SER A 134 4.59 8.20 12.79
CA SER A 134 5.46 9.20 13.38
C SER A 134 4.74 10.00 14.46
N ILE A 135 5.51 10.45 15.43
CA ILE A 135 5.00 11.23 16.57
C ILE A 135 5.69 12.57 16.63
#